data_c4ae4340ff8127cb8b2db8d391dbb0c8
#
_entry.id   c4ae4340ff8127cb8b2db8d391dbb0c8
#
_cell.length_a   1.000
_cell.length_b   1.000
_cell.length_c   1.000
_cell.angle_alpha   90.00
_cell.angle_beta   90.00
_cell.angle_gamma   90.00
#
_symmetry.space_group_name_H-M   'P 1'
#
loop_
_entity.id
_entity.type
_entity.pdbx_description
1 polymer ?
#
loop_
_entity_poly.entity_id
_entity_poly.type
_entity_poly.pdbx_seq_one_letter_code
_entity_poly.pdbx_strand_id
1 'polypeptide(L)'
;MISLSATVDVRTPIAGLDKLQRRQLPFATALALTRTAQAAQSEIREDLPKHFKQRGSGLSWISRGIGVEAAKKDHSEATVYSRDWFMLYQEEGGTKRPLTAAMLAIPHGKLVGMAERPKPSGLLGQPGVFVNKFASGVEFIGQCTGPGRYPLAILYVLKPTVNVRPEWGFEATVERVANERFPGEMRSALEIALRSAA
;
A
#
# COMPACT_ATOMS: atom_id res chain seq x y z
N MET A 1 6.68 1.24 7.09
CA MET A 1 5.78 2.41 7.14
C MET A 1 6.29 3.35 6.06
N ILE A 2 5.50 3.58 5.02
CA ILE A 2 5.81 4.57 3.97
C ILE A 2 5.14 5.84 4.43
N SER A 3 5.89 6.88 4.72
CA SER A 3 5.37 8.20 5.06
C SER A 3 5.89 9.21 4.05
N LEU A 4 5.00 9.90 3.37
CA LEU A 4 5.32 11.08 2.58
C LEU A 4 4.88 12.31 3.38
N SER A 5 5.81 13.19 3.70
CA SER A 5 5.54 14.46 4.36
C SER A 5 5.68 15.60 3.37
N ALA A 6 4.62 16.37 3.16
CA ALA A 6 4.71 17.65 2.45
C ALA A 6 4.87 18.77 3.48
N THR A 7 6.05 19.39 3.52
CA THR A 7 6.33 20.53 4.39
C THR A 7 6.19 21.82 3.60
N VAL A 8 5.25 22.67 3.97
CA VAL A 8 5.09 24.01 3.40
C VAL A 8 5.70 25.01 4.39
N ASP A 9 6.79 25.68 4.01
CA ASP A 9 7.38 26.76 4.82
C ASP A 9 6.57 28.05 4.62
N VAL A 10 5.77 28.39 5.63
CA VAL A 10 4.93 29.59 5.68
C VAL A 10 5.52 30.69 6.57
N ARG A 11 6.78 30.57 7.01
CA ARG A 11 7.38 31.47 8.00
C ARG A 11 7.63 32.88 7.46
N THR A 12 7.91 33.02 6.19
CA THR A 12 8.25 34.28 5.55
C THR A 12 7.09 35.30 5.39
N PRO A 13 5.84 34.85 5.07
CA PRO A 13 4.70 35.79 4.94
C PRO A 13 4.15 36.30 6.26
N ILE A 14 4.47 35.68 7.40
CA ILE A 14 3.80 35.93 8.69
C ILE A 14 4.40 37.15 9.42
N ALA A 15 5.58 37.63 9.04
CA ALA A 15 6.32 38.67 9.78
C ALA A 15 5.62 40.04 9.88
N GLY A 16 4.55 40.30 9.18
CA GLY A 16 3.77 41.55 9.18
C GLY A 16 2.28 41.43 9.54
N LEU A 17 1.81 40.24 9.92
CA LEU A 17 0.37 39.97 10.13
C LEU A 17 -0.03 40.22 11.58
N ASP A 18 -1.26 40.76 11.76
CA ASP A 18 -1.88 40.97 13.09
C ASP A 18 -2.03 39.65 13.86
N LYS A 19 -2.14 39.75 15.21
CA LYS A 19 -2.29 38.59 16.11
C LYS A 19 -3.47 37.63 15.69
N LEU A 20 -4.54 38.19 15.14
CA LEU A 20 -5.68 37.41 14.61
C LEU A 20 -5.29 36.58 13.37
N GLN A 21 -4.59 37.19 12.43
CA GLN A 21 -4.11 36.51 11.22
C GLN A 21 -3.07 35.46 11.54
N ARG A 22 -2.20 35.68 12.52
CA ARG A 22 -1.20 34.69 12.98
C ARG A 22 -1.81 33.42 13.56
N ARG A 23 -3.02 33.49 14.11
CA ARG A 23 -3.75 32.32 14.63
C ARG A 23 -4.55 31.61 13.54
N GLN A 24 -5.05 32.35 12.55
CA GLN A 24 -5.91 31.80 11.50
C GLN A 24 -5.10 31.13 10.39
N LEU A 25 -3.91 31.63 10.07
CA LEU A 25 -3.09 31.04 9.02
C LEU A 25 -2.60 29.62 9.37
N PRO A 26 -2.05 29.33 10.58
CA PRO A 26 -1.73 27.95 10.97
C PRO A 26 -2.93 27.02 10.97
N PHE A 27 -4.12 27.51 11.36
CA PHE A 27 -5.35 26.74 11.29
C PHE A 27 -5.73 26.41 9.83
N ALA A 28 -5.71 27.40 8.95
CA ALA A 28 -6.03 27.20 7.54
C ALA A 28 -5.06 26.24 6.87
N THR A 29 -3.75 26.38 7.16
CA THR A 29 -2.71 25.47 6.65
C THR A 29 -2.94 24.02 7.12
N ALA A 30 -3.17 23.84 8.41
CA ALA A 30 -3.43 22.50 8.94
C ALA A 30 -4.70 21.85 8.35
N LEU A 31 -5.76 22.66 8.15
CA LEU A 31 -7.00 22.21 7.53
C LEU A 31 -6.78 21.82 6.05
N ALA A 32 -6.09 22.66 5.29
CA ALA A 32 -5.78 22.42 3.88
C ALA A 32 -4.92 21.16 3.69
N LEU A 33 -3.85 21.02 4.47
CA LEU A 33 -2.97 19.84 4.43
C LEU A 33 -3.74 18.56 4.77
N THR A 34 -4.57 18.59 5.81
CA THR A 34 -5.37 17.43 6.22
C THR A 34 -6.36 17.01 5.13
N ARG A 35 -7.07 17.97 4.51
CA ARG A 35 -8.00 17.68 3.42
C ARG A 35 -7.29 17.15 2.18
N THR A 36 -6.14 17.70 1.84
CA THR A 36 -5.31 17.22 0.74
C THR A 36 -4.84 15.78 0.98
N ALA A 37 -4.37 15.47 2.19
CA ALA A 37 -3.97 14.12 2.56
C ALA A 37 -5.14 13.12 2.54
N GLN A 38 -6.35 13.54 2.96
CA GLN A 38 -7.56 12.73 2.87
C GLN A 38 -7.98 12.47 1.41
N ALA A 39 -7.85 13.48 0.54
CA ALA A 39 -8.09 13.30 -0.89
C ALA A 39 -7.12 12.30 -1.51
N ALA A 40 -5.82 12.39 -1.19
CA ALA A 40 -4.81 11.42 -1.62
C ALA A 40 -5.11 10.01 -1.09
N GLN A 41 -5.50 9.87 0.18
CA GLN A 41 -5.92 8.59 0.75
C GLN A 41 -7.08 7.97 -0.02
N SER A 42 -8.10 8.76 -0.35
CA SER A 42 -9.28 8.29 -1.09
C SER A 42 -8.89 7.78 -2.47
N GLU A 43 -8.09 8.54 -3.19
CA GLU A 43 -7.63 8.17 -4.53
C GLU A 43 -6.75 6.92 -4.52
N ILE A 44 -5.83 6.80 -3.58
CA ILE A 44 -5.01 5.60 -3.40
C ILE A 44 -5.90 4.37 -3.15
N ARG A 45 -6.94 4.50 -2.32
CA ARG A 45 -7.88 3.41 -2.04
C ARG A 45 -8.70 3.00 -3.25
N GLU A 46 -9.09 3.95 -4.07
CA GLU A 46 -9.83 3.73 -5.33
C GLU A 46 -8.96 3.08 -6.41
N ASP A 47 -7.65 3.35 -6.39
CA ASP A 47 -6.71 2.81 -7.35
C ASP A 47 -6.23 1.39 -7.01
N LEU A 48 -6.36 0.93 -5.76
CA LEU A 48 -5.94 -0.41 -5.34
C LEU A 48 -6.43 -1.54 -6.29
N PRO A 49 -7.71 -1.57 -6.75
CA PRO A 49 -8.17 -2.61 -7.66
C PRO A 49 -7.50 -2.60 -9.05
N LYS A 50 -6.93 -1.47 -9.46
CA LYS A 50 -6.23 -1.34 -10.74
C LYS A 50 -4.85 -2.00 -10.70
N HIS A 51 -4.18 -1.93 -9.54
CA HIS A 51 -2.83 -2.46 -9.32
C HIS A 51 -2.85 -3.90 -8.79
N PHE A 52 -3.84 -4.24 -7.96
CA PHE A 52 -3.89 -5.53 -7.28
C PHE A 52 -5.14 -6.32 -7.64
N LYS A 53 -4.95 -7.57 -8.07
CA LYS A 53 -6.07 -8.50 -8.29
C LYS A 53 -6.73 -8.82 -6.95
N GLN A 54 -7.99 -8.49 -6.82
CA GLN A 54 -8.78 -8.79 -5.64
C GLN A 54 -8.91 -10.31 -5.46
N ARG A 55 -8.68 -10.77 -4.24
CA ARG A 55 -8.88 -12.16 -3.81
C ARG A 55 -9.59 -12.17 -2.47
N GLY A 56 -10.81 -12.70 -2.47
CA GLY A 56 -11.66 -12.66 -1.27
C GLY A 56 -11.83 -11.25 -0.73
N SER A 57 -11.68 -11.06 0.58
CA SER A 57 -11.75 -9.75 1.26
C SER A 57 -10.42 -8.96 1.23
N GLY A 58 -9.42 -9.42 0.46
CA GLY A 58 -8.04 -8.93 0.56
C GLY A 58 -7.87 -7.43 0.39
N LEU A 59 -8.49 -6.81 -0.64
CA LEU A 59 -8.33 -5.37 -0.87
C LEU A 59 -9.00 -4.52 0.23
N SER A 60 -10.05 -5.00 0.86
CA SER A 60 -10.75 -4.23 1.90
C SER A 60 -9.90 -4.00 3.15
N TRP A 61 -9.04 -4.95 3.54
CA TRP A 61 -8.16 -4.77 4.68
C TRP A 61 -6.92 -3.94 4.31
N ILE A 62 -6.34 -4.08 3.11
CA ILE A 62 -5.28 -3.21 2.60
C ILE A 62 -5.78 -1.78 2.56
N SER A 63 -6.97 -1.54 1.99
CA SER A 63 -7.59 -0.21 1.95
C SER A 63 -7.74 0.40 3.35
N ARG A 64 -8.13 -0.39 4.36
CA ARG A 64 -8.18 0.06 5.76
C ARG A 64 -6.81 0.31 6.38
N GLY A 65 -5.76 -0.35 5.87
CA GLY A 65 -4.38 -0.13 6.26
C GLY A 65 -3.81 1.23 5.84
N ILE A 66 -4.43 1.88 4.82
CA ILE A 66 -4.01 3.21 4.36
C ILE A 66 -4.61 4.27 5.29
N GLY A 67 -3.76 4.92 6.06
CA GLY A 67 -4.12 5.92 7.05
C GLY A 67 -3.69 7.33 6.66
N VAL A 68 -4.26 8.32 7.37
CA VAL A 68 -3.86 9.72 7.35
C VAL A 68 -3.57 10.16 8.78
N GLU A 69 -2.43 10.80 8.97
CA GLU A 69 -2.13 11.58 10.16
C GLU A 69 -2.38 13.06 9.83
N ALA A 70 -3.32 13.66 10.56
CA ALA A 70 -3.77 15.01 10.28
C ALA A 70 -2.76 16.06 10.75
N ALA A 71 -2.60 17.12 9.98
CA ALA A 71 -1.82 18.28 10.37
C ALA A 71 -2.44 18.98 11.58
N LYS A 72 -1.59 19.61 12.41
CA LYS A 72 -1.98 20.40 13.57
C LYS A 72 -1.49 21.84 13.40
N LYS A 73 -2.04 22.77 14.19
CA LYS A 73 -1.67 24.18 14.15
C LYS A 73 -0.18 24.43 14.49
N ASP A 74 0.36 23.62 15.37
CA ASP A 74 1.74 23.64 15.85
C ASP A 74 2.66 22.75 15.00
N HIS A 75 2.08 21.86 14.19
CA HIS A 75 2.79 20.92 13.32
C HIS A 75 2.09 20.86 11.95
N SER A 76 2.59 21.73 11.03
CA SER A 76 2.01 21.88 9.68
C SER A 76 2.51 20.77 8.75
N GLU A 77 2.20 19.53 9.10
CA GLU A 77 2.50 18.33 8.33
C GLU A 77 1.31 17.36 8.40
N ALA A 78 0.86 16.86 7.26
CA ALA A 78 -0.09 15.75 7.17
C ALA A 78 0.57 14.59 6.46
N THR A 79 0.46 13.39 7.02
CA THR A 79 1.10 12.20 6.49
C THR A 79 0.06 11.20 5.98
N VAL A 80 0.25 10.71 4.76
CA VAL A 80 -0.46 9.52 4.26
C VAL A 80 0.47 8.32 4.39
N TYR A 81 -0.02 7.22 4.94
CA TYR A 81 0.81 6.04 5.21
C TYR A 81 0.06 4.73 4.97
N SER A 82 0.81 3.67 4.76
CA SER A 82 0.31 2.30 4.82
C SER A 82 0.86 1.58 6.05
N ARG A 83 -0.03 0.87 6.78
CA ARG A 83 0.35 0.01 7.91
C ARG A 83 0.96 -1.31 7.47
N ASP A 84 0.76 -1.67 6.22
CA ASP A 84 1.08 -2.97 5.69
C ASP A 84 2.52 -2.97 5.16
N TRP A 85 3.45 -3.49 5.96
CA TRP A 85 4.89 -3.51 5.65
C TRP A 85 5.24 -4.11 4.30
N PHE A 86 4.46 -5.08 3.81
CA PHE A 86 4.71 -5.74 2.52
C PHE A 86 4.35 -4.85 1.33
N MET A 87 3.58 -3.76 1.54
CA MET A 87 3.27 -2.78 0.50
C MET A 87 4.51 -1.98 0.08
N LEU A 88 5.53 -1.91 0.92
CA LEU A 88 6.83 -1.34 0.57
C LEU A 88 7.45 -2.04 -0.66
N TYR A 89 7.33 -3.37 -0.73
CA TYR A 89 7.80 -4.10 -1.91
C TYR A 89 7.00 -3.80 -3.18
N GLN A 90 5.75 -3.37 -3.04
CA GLN A 90 4.92 -3.00 -4.19
C GLN A 90 5.23 -1.57 -4.66
N GLU A 91 5.75 -0.71 -3.77
CA GLU A 91 6.16 0.64 -4.10
C GLU A 91 7.59 0.71 -4.62
N GLU A 92 8.53 0.16 -3.90
CA GLU A 92 9.96 0.28 -4.20
C GLU A 92 10.51 -0.92 -4.99
N GLY A 93 9.75 -2.02 -5.01
CA GLY A 93 10.26 -3.28 -5.49
C GLY A 93 11.20 -3.95 -4.48
N GLY A 94 12.00 -4.90 -4.98
CA GLY A 94 13.04 -5.52 -4.18
C GLY A 94 12.95 -7.03 -4.06
N THR A 95 13.85 -7.62 -3.29
CA THR A 95 13.94 -9.06 -3.10
C THR A 95 13.18 -9.51 -1.86
N LYS A 96 12.04 -10.14 -2.07
CA LYS A 96 11.24 -10.73 -1.00
C LYS A 96 11.84 -12.06 -0.56
N ARG A 97 11.96 -12.23 0.77
CA ARG A 97 12.38 -13.47 1.43
C ARG A 97 11.27 -13.99 2.33
N PRO A 98 11.22 -15.31 2.62
CA PRO A 98 10.29 -15.84 3.62
C PRO A 98 10.62 -15.30 5.01
N LEU A 99 9.61 -15.04 5.84
CA LEU A 99 9.78 -14.54 7.21
C LEU A 99 10.11 -15.69 8.19
N THR A 100 9.40 -16.80 8.08
CA THR A 100 9.48 -17.93 9.04
C THR A 100 9.75 -19.26 8.36
N ALA A 101 9.38 -19.41 7.09
CA ALA A 101 9.60 -20.63 6.32
C ALA A 101 10.97 -20.62 5.64
N ALA A 102 11.49 -21.80 5.26
CA ALA A 102 12.74 -21.89 4.50
C ALA A 102 12.61 -21.35 3.07
N MET A 103 11.41 -21.43 2.48
CA MET A 103 11.14 -21.03 1.09
C MET A 103 9.80 -20.33 0.92
N LEU A 104 9.70 -19.50 -0.11
CA LEU A 104 8.46 -18.90 -0.60
C LEU A 104 7.74 -19.92 -1.49
N ALA A 105 6.49 -20.20 -1.21
CA ALA A 105 5.64 -21.03 -2.05
C ALA A 105 4.88 -20.17 -3.06
N ILE A 106 5.28 -20.24 -4.32
CA ILE A 106 4.70 -19.46 -5.41
C ILE A 106 3.64 -20.32 -6.09
N PRO A 107 2.37 -19.91 -6.10
CA PRO A 107 1.30 -20.66 -6.76
C PRO A 107 1.59 -20.85 -8.25
N HIS A 108 1.27 -22.05 -8.75
CA HIS A 108 1.47 -22.41 -10.15
C HIS A 108 0.20 -23.06 -10.72
N GLY A 109 0.08 -23.06 -12.03
CA GLY A 109 -1.02 -23.71 -12.76
C GLY A 109 -2.39 -23.22 -12.29
N LYS A 110 -3.27 -24.15 -11.95
CA LYS A 110 -4.65 -23.89 -11.52
C LYS A 110 -4.77 -23.00 -10.27
N LEU A 111 -3.72 -22.93 -9.44
CA LEU A 111 -3.75 -22.12 -8.23
C LEU A 111 -3.53 -20.62 -8.48
N VAL A 112 -3.00 -20.21 -9.62
CA VAL A 112 -2.67 -18.79 -9.90
C VAL A 112 -3.91 -17.89 -9.87
N GLY A 113 -5.05 -18.37 -10.38
CA GLY A 113 -6.31 -17.61 -10.47
C GLY A 113 -7.26 -17.77 -9.29
N MET A 114 -6.98 -18.68 -8.34
CA MET A 114 -7.93 -18.99 -7.26
C MET A 114 -7.99 -17.87 -6.23
N ALA A 115 -9.22 -17.49 -5.82
CA ALA A 115 -9.46 -16.53 -4.74
C ALA A 115 -8.97 -17.06 -3.39
N GLU A 116 -9.35 -18.32 -3.08
CA GLU A 116 -8.87 -19.03 -1.90
C GLU A 116 -7.93 -20.15 -2.34
N ARG A 117 -6.72 -20.13 -1.82
CA ARG A 117 -5.70 -21.14 -2.13
C ARG A 117 -5.43 -21.99 -0.92
N PRO A 118 -5.38 -23.33 -1.08
CA PRO A 118 -4.97 -24.19 -0.01
C PRO A 118 -3.54 -23.83 0.42
N LYS A 119 -3.30 -23.75 1.73
CA LYS A 119 -1.95 -23.52 2.25
C LYS A 119 -1.03 -24.67 1.89
N PRO A 120 0.25 -24.45 1.55
CA PRO A 120 1.20 -25.51 1.24
C PRO A 120 1.25 -26.62 2.30
N SER A 121 1.23 -26.24 3.58
CA SER A 121 1.23 -27.17 4.73
C SER A 121 -0.01 -28.08 4.78
N GLY A 122 -1.18 -27.57 4.37
CA GLY A 122 -2.42 -28.37 4.31
C GLY A 122 -2.51 -29.30 3.10
N LEU A 123 -1.65 -29.07 2.10
CA LEU A 123 -1.59 -29.94 0.91
C LEU A 123 -0.68 -31.14 1.11
N LEU A 124 0.44 -30.96 1.84
CA LEU A 124 1.49 -32.00 2.01
C LEU A 124 1.00 -33.28 2.71
N GLY A 125 -0.17 -33.26 3.36
CA GLY A 125 -0.80 -34.45 3.93
C GLY A 125 -1.83 -35.12 3.04
N GLN A 126 -2.09 -34.58 1.83
CA GLN A 126 -3.12 -35.14 0.95
C GLN A 126 -2.58 -36.25 0.06
N PRO A 127 -3.42 -37.24 -0.30
CA PRO A 127 -3.02 -38.31 -1.21
C PRO A 127 -2.51 -37.77 -2.55
N GLY A 128 -1.40 -38.31 -3.02
CA GLY A 128 -0.79 -37.96 -4.29
C GLY A 128 -0.05 -36.62 -4.30
N VAL A 129 0.00 -35.88 -3.17
CA VAL A 129 0.78 -34.63 -3.05
C VAL A 129 2.16 -34.93 -2.50
N PHE A 130 3.17 -34.34 -3.11
CA PHE A 130 4.59 -34.55 -2.73
C PHE A 130 5.43 -33.32 -3.05
N VAL A 131 6.60 -33.23 -2.42
CA VAL A 131 7.66 -32.28 -2.76
C VAL A 131 8.72 -32.99 -3.60
N ASN A 132 9.16 -32.36 -4.67
CA ASN A 132 10.24 -32.85 -5.53
C ASN A 132 11.03 -31.68 -6.12
N LYS A 133 12.10 -31.99 -6.83
CA LYS A 133 12.97 -31.00 -7.51
C LYS A 133 12.91 -31.18 -9.02
N PHE A 134 12.91 -30.08 -9.75
CA PHE A 134 13.20 -30.07 -11.18
C PHE A 134 14.68 -30.40 -11.42
N ALA A 135 15.03 -30.75 -12.66
CA ALA A 135 16.41 -30.93 -13.08
C ALA A 135 17.28 -29.66 -12.84
N SER A 136 16.65 -28.48 -12.82
CA SER A 136 17.27 -27.20 -12.48
C SER A 136 17.57 -27.03 -10.98
N GLY A 137 17.20 -27.99 -10.11
CA GLY A 137 17.34 -27.90 -8.66
C GLY A 137 16.23 -27.13 -7.94
N VAL A 138 15.31 -26.49 -8.66
CA VAL A 138 14.18 -25.76 -8.08
C VAL A 138 13.17 -26.74 -7.49
N GLU A 139 12.77 -26.55 -6.25
CA GLU A 139 11.78 -27.40 -5.57
C GLU A 139 10.34 -27.01 -5.96
N PHE A 140 9.46 -27.98 -5.95
CA PHE A 140 8.03 -27.77 -6.21
C PHE A 140 7.15 -28.71 -5.37
N ILE A 141 5.92 -28.29 -5.13
CA ILE A 141 4.85 -29.14 -4.60
C ILE A 141 4.00 -29.57 -5.80
N GLY A 142 3.98 -30.87 -6.04
CA GLY A 142 3.22 -31.50 -7.12
C GLY A 142 2.10 -32.40 -6.61
N GLN A 143 1.13 -32.67 -7.45
CA GLN A 143 0.05 -33.62 -7.20
C GLN A 143 -0.11 -34.55 -8.40
N CYS A 144 -0.08 -35.86 -8.15
CA CYS A 144 -0.52 -36.85 -9.14
C CYS A 144 -2.04 -36.88 -9.17
N THR A 145 -2.65 -36.68 -10.34
CA THR A 145 -4.11 -36.63 -10.51
C THR A 145 -4.70 -37.87 -11.11
N GLY A 146 -3.84 -38.88 -11.38
CA GLY A 146 -4.23 -40.20 -11.88
C GLY A 146 -3.71 -41.33 -11.00
N PRO A 147 -4.00 -42.58 -11.35
CA PRO A 147 -3.61 -43.78 -10.59
C PRO A 147 -2.09 -44.04 -10.59
N GLY A 148 -1.32 -43.35 -11.42
CA GLY A 148 0.14 -43.42 -11.50
C GLY A 148 0.81 -42.07 -11.26
N ARG A 149 2.08 -41.94 -11.75
CA ARG A 149 2.83 -40.69 -11.63
C ARG A 149 2.32 -39.55 -12.52
N TYR A 150 1.46 -39.85 -13.48
CA TYR A 150 0.92 -38.91 -14.45
C TYR A 150 -0.61 -39.01 -14.53
N PRO A 151 -1.31 -37.91 -14.87
CA PRO A 151 -0.75 -36.57 -15.08
C PRO A 151 -0.30 -35.91 -13.77
N LEU A 152 0.81 -35.14 -13.87
CA LEU A 152 1.38 -34.36 -12.77
C LEU A 152 0.89 -32.91 -12.84
N ALA A 153 0.25 -32.43 -11.79
CA ALA A 153 -0.07 -31.02 -11.61
C ALA A 153 0.94 -30.37 -10.66
N ILE A 154 1.60 -29.30 -11.11
CA ILE A 154 2.44 -28.47 -10.23
C ILE A 154 1.53 -27.47 -9.53
N LEU A 155 1.54 -27.49 -8.20
CA LEU A 155 0.72 -26.63 -7.35
C LEU A 155 1.48 -25.39 -6.90
N TYR A 156 2.71 -25.58 -6.42
CA TYR A 156 3.59 -24.51 -5.95
C TYR A 156 5.02 -24.73 -6.44
N VAL A 157 5.66 -23.63 -6.80
CA VAL A 157 7.13 -23.59 -7.00
C VAL A 157 7.73 -22.96 -5.74
N LEU A 158 8.75 -23.63 -5.17
CA LEU A 158 9.41 -23.18 -3.96
C LEU A 158 10.70 -22.42 -4.32
N LYS A 159 10.82 -21.19 -3.84
CA LYS A 159 11.99 -20.34 -4.08
C LYS A 159 12.48 -19.69 -2.79
N PRO A 160 13.80 -19.60 -2.58
CA PRO A 160 14.36 -18.93 -1.40
C PRO A 160 14.10 -17.41 -1.45
N THR A 161 14.02 -16.85 -2.65
CA THR A 161 13.80 -15.43 -2.87
C THR A 161 12.94 -15.19 -4.10
N VAL A 162 12.24 -14.06 -4.15
CA VAL A 162 11.50 -13.59 -5.33
C VAL A 162 11.72 -12.09 -5.48
N ASN A 163 12.08 -11.65 -6.67
CA ASN A 163 12.12 -10.23 -7.00
C ASN A 163 10.71 -9.74 -7.27
N VAL A 164 10.30 -8.71 -6.54
CA VAL A 164 9.04 -8.00 -6.72
C VAL A 164 9.34 -6.74 -7.53
N ARG A 165 8.54 -6.47 -8.55
CA ARG A 165 8.60 -5.23 -9.32
C ARG A 165 7.72 -4.17 -8.66
N PRO A 166 8.12 -2.89 -8.68
CA PRO A 166 7.26 -1.81 -8.21
C PRO A 166 6.06 -1.67 -9.17
N GLU A 167 4.85 -1.68 -8.60
CA GLU A 167 3.61 -1.62 -9.38
C GLU A 167 2.55 -0.70 -8.73
N TRP A 168 2.81 -0.15 -7.52
CA TRP A 168 1.78 0.58 -6.79
C TRP A 168 1.69 2.06 -7.17
N GLY A 169 2.81 2.79 -7.15
CA GLY A 169 2.83 4.23 -7.44
C GLY A 169 2.16 5.10 -6.35
N PHE A 170 2.28 4.69 -5.09
CA PHE A 170 1.72 5.40 -3.94
C PHE A 170 2.28 6.81 -3.82
N GLU A 171 3.62 6.95 -3.83
CA GLU A 171 4.31 8.24 -3.71
C GLU A 171 3.91 9.20 -4.83
N ALA A 172 3.94 8.71 -6.08
CA ALA A 172 3.56 9.51 -7.24
C ALA A 172 2.11 9.97 -7.18
N THR A 173 1.19 9.14 -6.67
CA THR A 173 -0.22 9.50 -6.48
C THR A 173 -0.36 10.58 -5.41
N VAL A 174 0.31 10.45 -4.25
CA VAL A 174 0.28 11.46 -3.19
C VAL A 174 0.84 12.79 -3.67
N GLU A 175 1.97 12.78 -4.37
CA GLU A 175 2.60 13.98 -4.92
C GLU A 175 1.69 14.69 -5.93
N ARG A 176 1.11 13.94 -6.87
CA ARG A 176 0.20 14.48 -7.87
C ARG A 176 -1.03 15.12 -7.20
N VAL A 177 -1.69 14.41 -6.29
CA VAL A 177 -2.87 14.92 -5.59
C VAL A 177 -2.52 16.14 -4.74
N ALA A 178 -1.36 16.14 -4.09
CA ALA A 178 -0.89 17.29 -3.33
C ALA A 178 -0.75 18.54 -4.22
N ASN A 179 -0.09 18.40 -5.37
CA ASN A 179 0.10 19.50 -6.31
C ASN A 179 -1.23 20.01 -6.90
N GLU A 180 -2.16 19.12 -7.20
CA GLU A 180 -3.46 19.49 -7.81
C GLU A 180 -4.44 20.08 -6.80
N ARG A 181 -4.53 19.51 -5.59
CA ARG A 181 -5.58 19.83 -4.62
C ARG A 181 -5.19 20.90 -3.62
N PHE A 182 -3.93 20.91 -3.15
CA PHE A 182 -3.52 21.80 -2.07
C PHE A 182 -3.80 23.28 -2.33
N PRO A 183 -3.57 23.86 -3.53
CA PRO A 183 -3.88 25.28 -3.76
C PRO A 183 -5.35 25.63 -3.58
N GLY A 184 -6.26 24.75 -4.01
CA GLY A 184 -7.70 24.90 -3.85
C GLY A 184 -8.15 24.76 -2.40
N GLU A 185 -7.65 23.70 -1.71
CA GLU A 185 -7.94 23.47 -0.30
C GLU A 185 -7.39 24.61 0.59
N MET A 186 -6.22 25.17 0.28
CA MET A 186 -5.66 26.29 1.01
C MET A 186 -6.53 27.54 0.86
N ARG A 187 -7.02 27.84 -0.35
CA ARG A 187 -7.93 28.97 -0.57
C ARG A 187 -9.23 28.79 0.22
N SER A 188 -9.85 27.62 0.14
CA SER A 188 -11.07 27.32 0.89
C SER A 188 -10.86 27.39 2.42
N ALA A 189 -9.75 26.87 2.90
CA ALA A 189 -9.42 26.90 4.33
C ALA A 189 -9.18 28.33 4.84
N LEU A 190 -8.54 29.20 4.04
CA LEU A 190 -8.36 30.60 4.36
C LEU A 190 -9.70 31.35 4.44
N GLU A 191 -10.62 31.09 3.52
CA GLU A 191 -11.97 31.70 3.57
C GLU A 191 -12.71 31.28 4.87
N ILE A 192 -12.65 29.98 5.25
CA ILE A 192 -13.23 29.50 6.51
C ILE A 192 -12.59 30.19 7.71
N ALA A 193 -11.25 30.29 7.72
CA ALA A 193 -10.52 30.91 8.80
C ALA A 193 -10.89 32.38 8.98
N LEU A 194 -11.00 33.14 7.89
CA LEU A 194 -11.37 34.56 7.92
C LEU A 194 -12.81 34.78 8.40
N ARG A 195 -13.75 33.94 7.95
CA ARG A 195 -15.16 34.00 8.43
C ARG A 195 -15.30 33.72 9.92
N SER A 196 -14.45 32.86 10.47
CA SER A 196 -14.47 32.52 11.90
C SER A 196 -13.77 33.55 12.78
N ALA A 197 -13.08 34.52 12.20
CA ALA A 197 -12.37 35.58 12.88
C ALA A 197 -13.16 36.91 12.95
N ALA A 198 -14.24 37.02 12.14
CA ALA A 198 -15.17 38.15 12.15
C ALA A 198 -16.25 37.96 13.20
#